data_ee11f951d5889d32e5325030f74a5dcb
#
_entry.id   ee11f951d5889d32e5325030f74a5dcb
#
_cell.length_a   1.000
_cell.length_b   1.000
_cell.length_c   1.000
_cell.angle_alpha   90.00
_cell.angle_beta   90.00
_cell.angle_gamma   90.00
#
_symmetry.space_group_name_H-M   'P 1'
#
loop_
_entity.id
_entity.type
_entity.pdbx_description
1 polymer ?
#
loop_
_entity_poly.entity_id
_entity_poly.type
_entity_poly.pdbx_seq_one_letter_code
_entity_poly.pdbx_strand_id
1 'polypeptide(L)'
;MEHDQHSSPIKSPKQLIIIVLLSFAIPIALIGLLSQLMTSGSQSGHESEDAIIARIKPVGTIVMAEATGPKGNLTGEQVFGQVCKACHETGIAGAPKAGDKAAWGPRIAQSEKVLLQHALAGFQGKAGVMPAKGGNTELTDDEVHRAVVYMANLAGAGWKEPAPTAAPAAAAAAT
;
A
#
# COMPACT_ATOMS: atom_id res chain seq x y z
N MET A 1 -8.17 74.56 20.10
CA MET A 1 -7.58 73.20 19.93
C MET A 1 -7.05 72.79 21.28
N GLU A 2 -7.88 72.04 21.96
CA GLU A 2 -7.61 71.56 23.33
C GLU A 2 -6.74 70.29 23.19
N HIS A 3 -5.50 70.39 23.65
CA HIS A 3 -4.62 69.22 23.76
C HIS A 3 -5.06 68.40 24.95
N ASP A 4 -5.81 67.35 24.72
CA ASP A 4 -6.04 66.30 25.73
C ASP A 4 -4.69 65.72 26.15
N GLN A 5 -4.22 66.16 27.29
CA GLN A 5 -3.08 65.57 27.95
C GLN A 5 -3.50 64.15 28.45
N HIS A 6 -3.25 63.16 27.64
CA HIS A 6 -3.28 61.77 28.10
C HIS A 6 -2.24 61.61 29.22
N SER A 7 -2.67 61.83 30.45
CA SER A 7 -1.85 61.51 31.62
C SER A 7 -1.58 60.02 31.63
N SER A 8 -0.37 59.61 31.35
CA SER A 8 0.03 58.23 31.38
C SER A 8 -0.20 57.67 32.83
N PRO A 9 -0.83 56.53 32.97
CA PRO A 9 -1.12 55.96 34.30
C PRO A 9 0.14 55.50 35.04
N ILE A 10 1.31 55.53 34.38
CA ILE A 10 2.59 55.12 34.91
C ILE A 10 3.33 56.32 35.47
N LYS A 11 3.37 56.44 36.78
CA LYS A 11 4.01 57.59 37.49
C LYS A 11 5.40 57.27 38.07
N SER A 12 5.84 56.02 38.01
CA SER A 12 7.07 55.55 38.64
C SER A 12 7.77 54.46 37.78
N PRO A 13 9.10 54.48 37.67
CA PRO A 13 9.82 53.41 36.96
C PRO A 13 9.57 52.03 37.56
N LYS A 14 9.30 51.94 38.86
CA LYS A 14 8.89 50.66 39.50
C LYS A 14 7.55 50.17 38.97
N GLN A 15 6.58 51.05 38.80
CA GLN A 15 5.27 50.70 38.21
C GLN A 15 5.40 50.21 36.78
N LEU A 16 6.26 50.84 35.98
CA LEU A 16 6.51 50.40 34.63
C LEU A 16 7.05 48.95 34.59
N ILE A 17 8.05 48.66 35.42
CA ILE A 17 8.63 47.32 35.49
C ILE A 17 7.59 46.31 35.90
N ILE A 18 6.76 46.60 36.89
CA ILE A 18 5.72 45.70 37.38
C ILE A 18 4.66 45.46 36.30
N ILE A 19 4.21 46.49 35.61
CA ILE A 19 3.21 46.34 34.52
C ILE A 19 3.76 45.53 33.39
N VAL A 20 5.03 45.77 33.00
CA VAL A 20 5.68 44.96 31.94
C VAL A 20 5.81 43.49 32.35
N LEU A 21 6.27 43.22 33.55
CA LEU A 21 6.38 41.84 34.03
C LEU A 21 5.01 41.14 34.11
N LEU A 22 3.99 41.83 34.58
CA LEU A 22 2.64 41.26 34.68
C LEU A 22 2.00 41.05 33.29
N SER A 23 2.30 41.91 32.34
CA SER A 23 1.80 41.78 30.95
C SER A 23 2.30 40.50 30.25
N PHE A 24 3.45 40.00 30.68
CA PHE A 24 3.99 38.73 30.17
C PHE A 24 3.61 37.57 31.10
N ALA A 25 3.68 37.76 32.42
CA ALA A 25 3.46 36.67 33.37
C ALA A 25 2.00 36.16 33.36
N ILE A 26 1.03 37.07 33.25
CA ILE A 26 -0.39 36.70 33.23
C ILE A 26 -0.76 35.82 32.01
N PRO A 27 -0.46 36.20 30.76
CA PRO A 27 -0.79 35.36 29.63
C PRO A 27 -0.03 34.02 29.63
N ILE A 28 1.22 34.03 30.08
CA ILE A 28 1.98 32.77 30.20
C ILE A 28 1.36 31.83 31.24
N ALA A 29 0.97 32.38 32.39
CA ALA A 29 0.29 31.58 33.43
C ALA A 29 -1.07 31.07 32.94
N LEU A 30 -1.84 31.89 32.21
CA LEU A 30 -3.13 31.46 31.64
C LEU A 30 -2.95 30.36 30.61
N ILE A 31 -1.96 30.47 29.70
CA ILE A 31 -1.67 29.44 28.71
C ILE A 31 -1.22 28.13 29.40
N GLY A 32 -0.37 28.25 30.42
CA GLY A 32 0.04 27.08 31.21
C GLY A 32 -1.14 26.39 31.93
N LEU A 33 -2.03 27.18 32.53
CA LEU A 33 -3.21 26.64 33.20
C LEU A 33 -4.19 26.00 32.20
N LEU A 34 -4.40 26.67 31.05
CA LEU A 34 -5.26 26.12 29.98
C LEU A 34 -4.68 24.85 29.39
N SER A 35 -3.36 24.81 29.19
CA SER A 35 -2.66 23.62 28.75
C SER A 35 -2.81 22.46 29.73
N GLN A 36 -2.66 22.73 31.05
CA GLN A 36 -2.89 21.71 32.08
C GLN A 36 -4.34 21.22 32.08
N LEU A 37 -5.31 22.13 31.93
CA LEU A 37 -6.72 21.75 31.90
C LEU A 37 -7.06 20.87 30.71
N MET A 38 -6.47 21.16 29.53
CA MET A 38 -6.65 20.36 28.31
C MET A 38 -5.90 19.03 28.36
N THR A 39 -4.70 19.01 28.96
CA THR A 39 -3.93 17.76 29.08
C THR A 39 -4.35 16.90 30.27
N SER A 40 -4.92 17.46 31.33
CA SER A 40 -5.43 16.67 32.48
C SER A 40 -6.61 15.77 32.08
N GLY A 41 -7.37 16.15 31.05
CA GLY A 41 -8.39 15.29 30.43
C GLY A 41 -7.82 14.16 29.56
N SER A 42 -6.54 14.24 29.20
CA SER A 42 -5.85 13.32 28.28
C SER A 42 -4.78 12.46 28.97
N GLN A 43 -4.63 12.59 30.29
CA GLN A 43 -3.69 11.78 31.07
C GLN A 43 -4.24 10.39 31.46
N SER A 44 -5.02 9.79 30.60
CA SER A 44 -5.20 8.33 30.58
C SER A 44 -4.37 7.71 29.47
N GLY A 45 -3.29 8.32 29.08
CA GLY A 45 -2.52 7.96 27.90
C GLY A 45 -1.18 7.31 28.18
N HIS A 46 -1.09 6.39 29.13
CA HIS A 46 -0.46 5.14 28.79
C HIS A 46 -1.54 4.35 28.04
N GLU A 47 -1.70 4.65 26.74
CA GLU A 47 -2.39 3.69 25.88
C GLU A 47 -1.69 2.37 26.14
N SER A 48 -2.41 1.43 26.77
CA SER A 48 -1.87 0.09 26.93
C SER A 48 -1.42 -0.39 25.56
N GLU A 49 -0.33 -1.11 25.49
CA GLU A 49 0.13 -1.71 24.20
C GLU A 49 -1.04 -2.39 23.48
N ASP A 50 -1.98 -2.94 24.23
CA ASP A 50 -3.22 -3.53 23.73
C ASP A 50 -4.12 -2.52 22.99
N ALA A 51 -4.20 -1.27 23.44
CA ALA A 51 -4.98 -0.23 22.74
C ALA A 51 -4.30 0.23 21.45
N ILE A 52 -2.97 0.29 21.44
CA ILE A 52 -2.18 0.57 20.23
C ILE A 52 -2.34 -0.58 19.24
N ILE A 53 -2.18 -1.83 19.70
CA ILE A 53 -2.36 -3.04 18.89
C ILE A 53 -3.80 -3.10 18.34
N ALA A 54 -4.81 -2.73 19.13
CA ALA A 54 -6.20 -2.71 18.66
C ALA A 54 -6.45 -1.67 17.56
N ARG A 55 -5.74 -0.53 17.56
CA ARG A 55 -5.84 0.50 16.52
C ARG A 55 -5.13 0.14 15.22
N ILE A 56 -4.00 -0.56 15.33
CA ILE A 56 -3.22 -1.01 14.16
C ILE A 56 -3.66 -2.40 13.68
N LYS A 57 -4.59 -3.04 14.42
CA LYS A 57 -5.16 -4.32 14.00
C LYS A 57 -5.83 -4.11 12.63
N PRO A 58 -5.39 -4.82 11.58
CA PRO A 58 -5.99 -4.69 10.28
C PRO A 58 -7.49 -4.98 10.39
N VAL A 59 -8.31 -4.10 9.80
CA VAL A 59 -9.77 -4.29 9.73
C VAL A 59 -10.02 -5.42 8.74
N GLY A 60 -10.12 -6.62 9.27
CA GLY A 60 -10.27 -7.85 8.50
C GLY A 60 -9.04 -8.75 8.66
N THR A 61 -9.28 -10.00 8.87
CA THR A 61 -8.29 -11.05 8.66
C THR A 61 -8.02 -11.07 7.16
N ILE A 62 -6.83 -10.64 6.74
CA ILE A 62 -6.31 -11.08 5.46
C ILE A 62 -6.13 -12.58 5.65
N VAL A 63 -7.14 -13.34 5.27
CA VAL A 63 -6.91 -14.74 4.97
C VAL A 63 -6.01 -14.68 3.73
N MET A 64 -4.71 -14.68 3.96
CA MET A 64 -3.80 -15.17 2.92
C MET A 64 -4.38 -16.55 2.61
N ALA A 65 -5.17 -16.63 1.54
CA ALA A 65 -5.42 -17.94 0.97
C ALA A 65 -4.02 -18.47 0.71
N GLU A 66 -3.53 -19.30 1.62
CA GLU A 66 -2.38 -20.14 1.32
C GLU A 66 -2.71 -20.69 -0.04
N ALA A 67 -1.80 -20.50 -0.98
CA ALA A 67 -1.90 -21.15 -2.27
C ALA A 67 -1.99 -22.64 -1.95
N THR A 68 -3.23 -23.11 -1.76
CA THR A 68 -3.55 -24.43 -1.22
C THR A 68 -3.36 -25.48 -2.30
N GLY A 69 -2.17 -25.44 -2.90
CA GLY A 69 -1.70 -26.42 -3.82
C GLY A 69 -0.20 -26.60 -3.65
N PRO A 70 0.34 -27.79 -3.87
CA PRO A 70 1.78 -27.98 -3.94
C PRO A 70 2.35 -26.99 -4.98
N LYS A 71 3.52 -26.37 -4.69
CA LYS A 71 4.21 -25.47 -5.60
C LYS A 71 4.26 -26.07 -7.01
N GLY A 72 3.89 -25.26 -8.01
CA GLY A 72 3.89 -25.71 -9.41
C GLY A 72 2.54 -26.20 -9.94
N ASN A 73 1.50 -26.28 -9.11
CA ASN A 73 0.20 -26.84 -9.52
C ASN A 73 -0.92 -25.82 -9.71
N LEU A 74 -0.66 -24.54 -9.53
CA LEU A 74 -1.68 -23.51 -9.73
C LEU A 74 -2.04 -23.41 -11.23
N THR A 75 -3.33 -23.32 -11.51
CA THR A 75 -3.82 -23.03 -12.87
C THR A 75 -3.53 -21.58 -13.28
N GLY A 76 -3.56 -21.28 -14.55
CA GLY A 76 -3.36 -19.92 -15.04
C GLY A 76 -4.36 -18.92 -14.46
N GLU A 77 -5.62 -19.33 -14.29
CA GLU A 77 -6.66 -18.52 -13.66
C GLU A 77 -6.36 -18.24 -12.19
N GLN A 78 -5.90 -19.27 -11.45
CA GLN A 78 -5.54 -19.09 -10.03
C GLN A 78 -4.37 -18.14 -9.85
N VAL A 79 -3.31 -18.27 -10.65
CA VAL A 79 -2.17 -17.36 -10.62
C VAL A 79 -2.59 -15.93 -10.99
N PHE A 80 -3.42 -15.81 -12.03
CA PHE A 80 -3.98 -14.51 -12.42
C PHE A 80 -4.73 -13.87 -11.25
N GLY A 81 -5.63 -14.60 -10.62
CA GLY A 81 -6.46 -14.10 -9.51
C GLY A 81 -5.66 -13.66 -8.28
N GLN A 82 -4.55 -14.37 -8.01
CA GLN A 82 -3.72 -14.11 -6.83
C GLN A 82 -2.69 -12.99 -7.03
N VAL A 83 -2.13 -12.86 -8.24
CA VAL A 83 -0.97 -11.98 -8.49
C VAL A 83 -1.25 -10.98 -9.61
N CYS A 84 -1.56 -11.47 -10.81
CA CYS A 84 -1.59 -10.63 -12.01
C CYS A 84 -2.77 -9.66 -12.03
N LYS A 85 -3.88 -10.07 -11.42
CA LYS A 85 -5.14 -9.31 -11.34
C LYS A 85 -4.93 -7.91 -10.74
N ALA A 86 -4.03 -7.76 -9.78
CA ALA A 86 -3.76 -6.49 -9.11
C ALA A 86 -3.51 -5.33 -10.10
N CYS A 87 -2.84 -5.61 -11.21
CA CYS A 87 -2.55 -4.62 -12.24
C CYS A 87 -3.40 -4.83 -13.51
N HIS A 88 -3.57 -6.09 -13.94
CA HIS A 88 -4.17 -6.42 -15.23
C HIS A 88 -5.70 -6.45 -15.24
N GLU A 89 -6.38 -6.39 -14.10
CA GLU A 89 -7.84 -6.27 -14.07
C GLU A 89 -8.30 -4.84 -14.42
N THR A 90 -7.64 -3.85 -13.83
CA THR A 90 -8.03 -2.44 -13.96
C THR A 90 -7.16 -1.65 -14.94
N GLY A 91 -5.97 -2.15 -15.26
CA GLY A 91 -5.01 -1.47 -16.13
C GLY A 91 -4.15 -0.41 -15.43
N ILE A 92 -4.02 -0.50 -14.10
CA ILE A 92 -3.16 0.43 -13.34
C ILE A 92 -1.69 0.33 -13.80
N ALA A 93 -0.93 1.39 -13.56
CA ALA A 93 0.47 1.49 -13.98
C ALA A 93 0.73 1.17 -15.46
N GLY A 94 -0.27 1.40 -16.33
CA GLY A 94 -0.14 1.14 -17.76
C GLY A 94 -0.20 -0.34 -18.17
N ALA A 95 -0.61 -1.23 -17.26
CA ALA A 95 -0.79 -2.64 -17.57
C ALA A 95 -1.92 -2.85 -18.58
N PRO A 96 -1.76 -3.71 -19.60
CA PRO A 96 -2.85 -4.05 -20.50
C PRO A 96 -3.93 -4.79 -19.73
N LYS A 97 -5.19 -4.31 -19.83
CA LYS A 97 -6.33 -4.95 -19.15
C LYS A 97 -6.55 -6.36 -19.71
N ALA A 98 -6.77 -7.31 -18.82
CA ALA A 98 -7.15 -8.67 -19.22
C ALA A 98 -8.44 -8.65 -20.04
N GLY A 99 -8.48 -9.39 -21.14
CA GLY A 99 -9.61 -9.43 -22.07
C GLY A 99 -9.70 -8.25 -23.05
N ASP A 100 -8.90 -7.22 -22.94
CA ASP A 100 -8.85 -6.13 -23.92
C ASP A 100 -8.10 -6.57 -25.18
N LYS A 101 -8.87 -6.95 -26.20
CA LYS A 101 -8.33 -7.43 -27.49
C LYS A 101 -7.45 -6.38 -28.20
N ALA A 102 -7.79 -5.10 -28.07
CA ALA A 102 -7.02 -4.04 -28.73
C ALA A 102 -5.63 -3.88 -28.06
N ALA A 103 -5.58 -3.93 -26.74
CA ALA A 103 -4.33 -3.86 -26.00
C ALA A 103 -3.48 -5.14 -26.16
N TRP A 104 -4.12 -6.30 -26.22
CA TRP A 104 -3.41 -7.58 -26.28
C TRP A 104 -3.02 -8.03 -27.70
N GLY A 105 -3.77 -7.64 -28.73
CA GLY A 105 -3.51 -8.04 -30.10
C GLY A 105 -2.05 -7.84 -30.54
N PRO A 106 -1.48 -6.63 -30.44
CA PRO A 106 -0.08 -6.39 -30.79
C PRO A 106 0.93 -7.17 -29.95
N ARG A 107 0.55 -7.57 -28.73
CA ARG A 107 1.39 -8.38 -27.83
C ARG A 107 1.34 -9.84 -28.23
N ILE A 108 0.15 -10.39 -28.43
CA ILE A 108 -0.06 -11.76 -28.91
C ILE A 108 0.66 -12.00 -30.24
N ALA A 109 0.69 -11.01 -31.13
CA ALA A 109 1.42 -11.06 -32.39
C ALA A 109 2.94 -11.21 -32.23
N GLN A 110 3.52 -10.89 -31.07
CA GLN A 110 4.95 -11.10 -30.80
C GLN A 110 5.30 -12.55 -30.48
N SER A 111 4.37 -13.37 -30.14
CA SER A 111 4.42 -14.78 -29.76
C SER A 111 4.31 -15.03 -28.24
N GLU A 112 3.86 -16.22 -27.94
CA GLU A 112 3.76 -16.73 -26.54
C GLU A 112 5.10 -16.69 -25.81
N LYS A 113 6.17 -17.10 -26.48
CA LYS A 113 7.54 -17.13 -25.93
C LYS A 113 8.01 -15.74 -25.47
N VAL A 114 7.74 -14.71 -26.26
CA VAL A 114 8.14 -13.33 -25.93
C VAL A 114 7.33 -12.82 -24.74
N LEU A 115 6.03 -13.08 -24.71
CA LEU A 115 5.19 -12.67 -23.58
C LEU A 115 5.60 -13.39 -22.29
N LEU A 116 5.90 -14.68 -22.38
CA LEU A 116 6.41 -15.44 -21.25
C LEU A 116 7.73 -14.86 -20.72
N GLN A 117 8.67 -14.56 -21.62
CA GLN A 117 9.95 -13.95 -21.22
C GLN A 117 9.76 -12.61 -20.50
N HIS A 118 8.86 -11.76 -21.00
CA HIS A 118 8.52 -10.50 -20.34
C HIS A 118 7.92 -10.73 -18.96
N ALA A 119 7.09 -11.73 -18.79
CA ALA A 119 6.49 -12.05 -17.49
C ALA A 119 7.51 -12.61 -16.51
N LEU A 120 8.45 -13.45 -16.96
CA LEU A 120 9.48 -14.04 -16.10
C LEU A 120 10.56 -13.05 -15.69
N ALA A 121 11.06 -12.26 -16.65
CA ALA A 121 12.16 -11.33 -16.42
C ALA A 121 11.71 -9.93 -15.97
N GLY A 122 10.42 -9.63 -16.12
CA GLY A 122 9.89 -8.29 -16.04
C GLY A 122 10.00 -7.53 -17.36
N PHE A 123 9.25 -6.46 -17.52
CA PHE A 123 9.21 -5.69 -18.75
C PHE A 123 9.08 -4.19 -18.48
N GLN A 124 9.98 -3.39 -19.07
CA GLN A 124 9.90 -1.94 -19.07
C GLN A 124 9.10 -1.50 -20.31
N GLY A 125 7.82 -1.22 -20.10
CA GLY A 125 6.96 -0.65 -21.14
C GLY A 125 7.05 0.87 -21.25
N LYS A 126 6.40 1.44 -22.26
CA LYS A 126 6.31 2.92 -22.40
C LYS A 126 5.42 3.55 -21.32
N ALA A 127 4.41 2.84 -20.84
CA ALA A 127 3.41 3.33 -19.90
C ALA A 127 3.68 2.92 -18.46
N GLY A 128 4.60 1.98 -18.22
CA GLY A 128 4.93 1.50 -16.88
C GLY A 128 5.84 0.29 -16.88
N VAL A 129 6.12 -0.20 -15.69
CA VAL A 129 7.01 -1.35 -15.47
C VAL A 129 6.18 -2.54 -14.98
N MET A 130 6.36 -3.68 -15.61
CA MET A 130 5.89 -4.96 -15.09
C MET A 130 7.03 -5.63 -14.34
N PRO A 131 6.90 -5.89 -13.03
CA PRO A 131 7.93 -6.59 -12.29
C PRO A 131 8.00 -8.07 -12.72
N ALA A 132 9.18 -8.67 -12.54
CA ALA A 132 9.39 -10.09 -12.78
C ALA A 132 8.36 -10.92 -12.01
N LYS A 133 7.74 -11.89 -12.68
CA LYS A 133 6.71 -12.80 -12.13
C LYS A 133 5.56 -12.05 -11.45
N GLY A 134 5.23 -10.83 -11.92
CA GLY A 134 4.21 -9.98 -11.28
C GLY A 134 4.57 -9.51 -9.87
N GLY A 135 5.84 -9.60 -9.47
CA GLY A 135 6.33 -9.27 -8.13
C GLY A 135 6.32 -10.44 -7.14
N ASN A 136 5.82 -11.62 -7.53
CA ASN A 136 5.84 -12.82 -6.70
C ASN A 136 6.92 -13.81 -7.18
N THR A 137 8.10 -13.76 -6.57
CA THR A 137 9.24 -14.61 -6.90
C THR A 137 9.05 -16.09 -6.54
N GLU A 138 8.04 -16.41 -5.71
CA GLU A 138 7.73 -17.77 -5.32
C GLU A 138 7.02 -18.60 -6.40
N LEU A 139 6.44 -17.91 -7.41
CA LEU A 139 5.82 -18.59 -8.53
C LEU A 139 6.88 -19.35 -9.35
N THR A 140 6.54 -20.57 -9.73
CA THR A 140 7.34 -21.33 -10.70
C THR A 140 7.16 -20.75 -12.10
N ASP A 141 8.12 -20.99 -12.98
CA ASP A 141 8.07 -20.50 -14.37
C ASP A 141 6.87 -21.10 -15.11
N ASP A 142 6.51 -22.35 -14.80
CA ASP A 142 5.34 -23.01 -15.38
C ASP A 142 4.03 -22.39 -14.92
N GLU A 143 3.93 -21.94 -13.67
CA GLU A 143 2.76 -21.21 -13.16
C GLU A 143 2.62 -19.86 -13.83
N VAL A 144 3.72 -19.12 -13.98
CA VAL A 144 3.73 -17.86 -14.74
C VAL A 144 3.32 -18.09 -16.18
N HIS A 145 3.82 -19.18 -16.81
CA HIS A 145 3.45 -19.53 -18.18
C HIS A 145 1.94 -19.77 -18.32
N ARG A 146 1.36 -20.55 -17.44
CA ARG A 146 -0.10 -20.77 -17.44
C ARG A 146 -0.88 -19.46 -17.29
N ALA A 147 -0.42 -18.54 -16.42
CA ALA A 147 -1.08 -17.25 -16.25
C ALA A 147 -0.97 -16.36 -17.50
N VAL A 148 0.17 -16.36 -18.18
CA VAL A 148 0.36 -15.67 -19.47
C VAL A 148 -0.59 -16.20 -20.53
N VAL A 149 -0.69 -17.52 -20.65
CA VAL A 149 -1.60 -18.19 -21.61
C VAL A 149 -3.06 -17.86 -21.26
N TYR A 150 -3.42 -17.93 -19.99
CA TYR A 150 -4.77 -17.58 -19.53
C TYR A 150 -5.14 -16.15 -19.93
N MET A 151 -4.29 -15.15 -19.61
CA MET A 151 -4.55 -13.75 -19.95
C MET A 151 -4.62 -13.50 -21.44
N ALA A 152 -3.73 -14.11 -22.23
CA ALA A 152 -3.75 -13.98 -23.68
C ALA A 152 -5.02 -14.61 -24.28
N ASN A 153 -5.47 -15.73 -23.74
CA ASN A 153 -6.71 -16.40 -24.17
C ASN A 153 -7.96 -15.60 -23.85
N LEU A 154 -8.00 -14.86 -22.74
CA LEU A 154 -9.08 -13.90 -22.47
C LEU A 154 -9.19 -12.84 -23.57
N ALA A 155 -8.09 -12.53 -24.24
CA ALA A 155 -8.08 -11.61 -25.37
C ALA A 155 -8.19 -12.31 -26.74
N GLY A 156 -8.29 -13.64 -26.79
CA GLY A 156 -8.56 -14.41 -27.98
C GLY A 156 -7.33 -15.05 -28.65
N ALA A 157 -6.23 -15.28 -27.91
CA ALA A 157 -5.02 -15.92 -28.48
C ALA A 157 -5.24 -17.37 -28.90
N GLY A 158 -6.07 -18.11 -28.17
CA GLY A 158 -6.34 -19.53 -28.46
C GLY A 158 -5.14 -20.47 -28.20
N TRP A 159 -4.24 -20.08 -27.30
CA TRP A 159 -3.08 -20.89 -26.94
C TRP A 159 -3.46 -22.04 -25.98
N LYS A 160 -2.71 -23.13 -26.05
CA LYS A 160 -2.93 -24.26 -25.16
C LYS A 160 -2.23 -24.04 -23.83
N GLU A 161 -2.99 -24.03 -22.73
CA GLU A 161 -2.41 -23.91 -21.40
C GLU A 161 -1.57 -25.16 -21.07
N PRO A 162 -0.33 -24.99 -20.58
CA PRO A 162 0.51 -26.09 -20.14
C PRO A 162 -0.13 -26.83 -18.97
N ALA A 163 -0.09 -28.16 -18.99
CA ALA A 163 -0.55 -28.94 -17.88
C ALA A 163 0.24 -28.61 -16.59
N PRO A 164 -0.40 -28.61 -15.41
CA PRO A 164 0.33 -28.50 -14.17
C PRO A 164 1.41 -29.58 -14.09
N THR A 165 2.65 -29.18 -13.87
CA THR A 165 3.73 -30.12 -13.62
C THR A 165 3.48 -30.66 -12.22
N ALA A 166 3.07 -31.92 -12.09
CA ALA A 166 2.96 -32.54 -10.78
C ALA A 166 4.30 -32.35 -10.07
N ALA A 167 4.30 -31.58 -8.97
CA ALA A 167 5.46 -31.55 -8.09
C ALA A 167 5.82 -33.01 -7.80
N PRO A 168 7.12 -33.42 -7.90
CA PRO A 168 7.50 -34.73 -7.43
C PRO A 168 6.96 -34.83 -6.03
N ALA A 169 6.08 -35.81 -5.81
CA ALA A 169 5.52 -36.10 -4.52
C ALA A 169 6.70 -36.16 -3.56
N ALA A 170 6.83 -35.13 -2.71
CA ALA A 170 7.77 -35.20 -1.62
C ALA A 170 7.43 -36.47 -0.91
N ALA A 171 8.32 -37.44 -1.03
CA ALA A 171 8.18 -38.73 -0.45
C ALA A 171 7.68 -38.55 0.97
N ALA A 172 6.46 -39.00 1.22
CA ALA A 172 5.99 -39.19 2.55
C ALA A 172 7.04 -40.06 3.22
N ALA A 173 7.95 -39.42 3.94
CA ALA A 173 8.84 -40.11 4.83
C ALA A 173 7.94 -40.74 5.89
N ALA A 174 7.59 -41.99 5.63
CA ALA A 174 7.21 -42.91 6.67
C ALA A 174 8.29 -42.90 7.77
N THR A 175 7.91 -42.76 8.94
CA THR A 175 8.14 -43.53 10.16
C THR A 175 7.95 -42.67 11.35
#